data_9c13ab0db451f390e95a2378ed300e02
#
_entry.id   9c13ab0db451f390e95a2378ed300e02
#
_cell.length_a   1.000
_cell.length_b   1.000
_cell.length_c   1.000
_cell.angle_alpha   90.00
_cell.angle_beta   90.00
_cell.angle_gamma   90.00
#
_symmetry.space_group_name_H-M   'P 1'
#
loop_
_entity.id
_entity.type
_entity.pdbx_description
1 polymer ?
#
loop_
_entity_poly.entity_id
_entity_poly.type
_entity_poly.pdbx_seq_one_letter_code
_entity_poly.pdbx_strand_id
1 'polypeptide(L)'
;KNGGVAGNTTVNQKGRLQVDAGGTATNVTLKQGGALVTSTAATVTGINRLGAFSVVEGKADNVVLENGGRLDVLTGHTATNTRVDDGGTLDVRNGGTATTVSMGNGGVLLADSGAAVSGTRSDGKAFSIGGGQADALMLEKGSSFTLNAGDTATDTTVNGGLFTARGGTLAGTTTLNNGAILTLSGKTVNNDTLTIREGDALLQGGSLTGNGSVEKSGSGTLTVSNTTLTQKAVNLNEGTLTLNDSTVTTDVIAQRGTALKLTGSTVLNGAIDPTNVTLASGATWNIPDNATVQSVVDDLSHAGQIHFTSTRTGKFVPATLKVKNLNGQNGTISLRVRPDMAQNNADRLVIDGGRATGKTILNLVNAGNSASGLATCGKGIQVVEAINGATTEEGAFVQGNKLQAGAFNYSLNRDSDESWYLRSENAYRA
;
A
#
# COMPACT_ATOMS: atom_id res chain seq x y z
N LYS A 1 8.57 6.55 -42.22
CA LYS A 1 9.99 6.43 -42.59
C LYS A 1 10.66 7.78 -42.39
N ASN A 2 11.89 7.80 -41.98
CA ASN A 2 12.69 9.01 -41.89
C ASN A 2 12.87 9.59 -43.33
N GLY A 3 12.50 10.86 -43.51
CA GLY A 3 12.55 11.51 -44.80
C GLY A 3 11.44 11.11 -45.78
N GLY A 4 10.49 10.29 -45.37
CA GLY A 4 9.34 9.94 -46.23
C GLY A 4 8.41 11.13 -46.43
N VAL A 5 7.77 11.21 -47.62
CA VAL A 5 6.82 12.28 -47.96
C VAL A 5 5.51 11.65 -48.44
N ALA A 6 4.40 12.14 -47.92
CA ALA A 6 3.05 11.77 -48.34
C ALA A 6 2.25 13.06 -48.65
N GLY A 7 1.45 13.05 -49.70
CA GLY A 7 0.56 14.15 -50.01
C GLY A 7 -0.87 13.68 -50.23
N ASN A 8 -1.85 14.51 -49.89
CA ASN A 8 -3.27 14.26 -50.14
C ASN A 8 -3.78 12.94 -49.55
N THR A 9 -3.40 12.64 -48.29
CA THR A 9 -3.76 11.41 -47.61
C THR A 9 -5.09 11.57 -46.87
N THR A 10 -6.04 10.67 -47.14
CA THR A 10 -7.28 10.58 -46.35
C THR A 10 -7.20 9.41 -45.41
N VAL A 11 -7.38 9.67 -44.12
CA VAL A 11 -7.40 8.64 -43.06
C VAL A 11 -8.84 8.45 -42.62
N ASN A 12 -9.46 7.35 -43.04
CA ASN A 12 -10.84 7.03 -42.71
C ASN A 12 -10.94 6.43 -41.29
N GLN A 13 -12.17 6.25 -40.82
CA GLN A 13 -12.44 5.53 -39.58
C GLN A 13 -11.72 4.17 -39.59
N LYS A 14 -11.02 3.85 -38.51
CA LYS A 14 -10.13 2.68 -38.37
C LYS A 14 -8.86 2.69 -39.24
N GLY A 15 -8.69 3.71 -40.03
CA GLY A 15 -7.42 3.91 -40.77
C GLY A 15 -6.34 4.47 -39.87
N ARG A 16 -5.10 4.35 -40.30
CA ARG A 16 -3.93 4.83 -39.56
C ARG A 16 -2.92 5.47 -40.50
N LEU A 17 -2.48 6.68 -40.16
CA LEU A 17 -1.34 7.34 -40.78
C LEU A 17 -0.24 7.48 -39.72
N GLN A 18 0.92 6.90 -40.00
CA GLN A 18 2.10 7.06 -39.18
C GLN A 18 3.12 7.92 -39.91
N VAL A 19 3.55 9.01 -39.27
CA VAL A 19 4.59 9.90 -39.78
C VAL A 19 5.71 9.94 -38.74
N ASP A 20 6.82 9.30 -39.05
CA ASP A 20 7.97 9.22 -38.15
C ASP A 20 8.75 10.55 -38.14
N ALA A 21 9.67 10.70 -37.20
CA ALA A 21 10.55 11.86 -37.12
C ALA A 21 11.25 12.12 -38.43
N GLY A 22 11.24 13.37 -38.89
CA GLY A 22 11.79 13.78 -40.17
C GLY A 22 10.91 13.46 -41.39
N GLY A 23 9.79 12.76 -41.23
CA GLY A 23 8.82 12.53 -42.28
C GLY A 23 7.90 13.73 -42.47
N THR A 24 7.26 13.79 -43.63
CA THR A 24 6.34 14.89 -44.00
C THR A 24 5.05 14.32 -44.59
N ALA A 25 3.92 14.79 -44.12
CA ALA A 25 2.62 14.51 -44.70
C ALA A 25 1.84 15.82 -44.82
N THR A 26 1.41 16.16 -46.04
CA THR A 26 0.71 17.40 -46.32
C THR A 26 -0.69 17.12 -46.85
N ASN A 27 -1.59 18.09 -46.64
CA ASN A 27 -2.98 17.99 -47.08
C ASN A 27 -3.64 16.68 -46.61
N VAL A 28 -3.45 16.36 -45.32
CA VAL A 28 -4.05 15.19 -44.69
C VAL A 28 -5.51 15.50 -44.35
N THR A 29 -6.41 14.59 -44.68
CA THR A 29 -7.78 14.62 -44.21
C THR A 29 -7.95 13.51 -43.17
N LEU A 30 -7.99 13.86 -41.89
CA LEU A 30 -8.18 12.93 -40.80
C LEU A 30 -9.66 12.89 -40.43
N LYS A 31 -10.33 11.83 -40.85
CA LYS A 31 -11.76 11.59 -40.53
C LYS A 31 -11.91 11.18 -39.09
N GLN A 32 -13.13 11.38 -38.56
CA GLN A 32 -13.46 10.88 -37.21
C GLN A 32 -13.16 9.38 -37.11
N GLY A 33 -12.50 8.96 -36.05
CA GLY A 33 -12.10 7.57 -35.84
C GLY A 33 -10.85 7.14 -36.59
N GLY A 34 -10.22 8.00 -37.35
CA GLY A 34 -8.89 7.76 -37.94
C GLY A 34 -7.77 8.03 -36.95
N ALA A 35 -6.68 7.31 -37.06
CA ALA A 35 -5.53 7.42 -36.18
C ALA A 35 -4.37 8.12 -36.84
N LEU A 36 -3.91 9.23 -36.27
CA LEU A 36 -2.64 9.86 -36.60
C LEU A 36 -1.61 9.48 -35.53
N VAL A 37 -0.52 8.84 -35.98
CA VAL A 37 0.60 8.47 -35.10
C VAL A 37 1.82 9.26 -35.55
N THR A 38 2.26 10.19 -34.71
CA THR A 38 3.36 11.06 -35.04
C THR A 38 4.07 11.65 -33.82
N SER A 39 5.11 12.43 -34.06
CA SER A 39 5.80 13.20 -33.04
C SER A 39 5.98 14.64 -33.53
N THR A 40 6.36 15.52 -32.62
CA THR A 40 6.67 16.93 -32.93
C THR A 40 7.95 17.09 -33.75
N ALA A 41 8.71 16.01 -34.02
CA ALA A 41 9.84 16.01 -34.96
C ALA A 41 9.44 15.71 -36.40
N ALA A 42 8.17 15.43 -36.68
CA ALA A 42 7.62 15.24 -37.99
C ALA A 42 6.94 16.54 -38.50
N THR A 43 6.59 16.56 -39.78
CA THR A 43 5.79 17.63 -40.36
C THR A 43 4.47 17.04 -40.87
N VAL A 44 3.37 17.51 -40.32
CA VAL A 44 2.03 17.05 -40.71
C VAL A 44 1.11 18.26 -40.80
N THR A 45 0.41 18.42 -41.90
CA THR A 45 -0.59 19.47 -42.05
C THR A 45 -1.86 18.92 -42.67
N GLY A 46 -2.99 19.40 -42.25
CA GLY A 46 -4.26 18.94 -42.78
C GLY A 46 -5.47 19.45 -42.02
N ILE A 47 -6.55 18.68 -42.12
CA ILE A 47 -7.84 18.97 -41.53
C ILE A 47 -8.29 17.74 -40.76
N ASN A 48 -8.76 17.93 -39.51
CA ASN A 48 -9.45 16.94 -38.72
C ASN A 48 -10.88 17.40 -38.43
N ARG A 49 -11.61 16.65 -37.61
CA ARG A 49 -13.02 16.95 -37.25
C ARG A 49 -13.22 18.27 -36.48
N LEU A 50 -12.14 18.87 -35.98
CA LEU A 50 -12.17 20.15 -35.28
C LEU A 50 -11.62 21.32 -36.12
N GLY A 51 -11.24 21.06 -37.36
CA GLY A 51 -10.70 22.08 -38.26
C GLY A 51 -9.25 21.83 -38.67
N ALA A 52 -8.57 22.88 -39.11
CA ALA A 52 -7.16 22.79 -39.53
C ALA A 52 -6.25 22.39 -38.35
N PHE A 53 -5.32 21.49 -38.63
CA PHE A 53 -4.29 21.09 -37.66
C PHE A 53 -2.91 21.10 -38.32
N SER A 54 -1.88 21.22 -37.50
CA SER A 54 -0.51 21.20 -38.01
C SER A 54 0.46 20.66 -36.98
N VAL A 55 1.52 20.01 -37.46
CA VAL A 55 2.73 19.70 -36.72
C VAL A 55 3.88 20.21 -37.59
N VAL A 56 4.49 21.32 -37.20
CA VAL A 56 5.52 22.00 -37.98
C VAL A 56 6.58 22.58 -37.05
N GLU A 57 7.84 22.32 -37.33
CA GLU A 57 8.99 22.90 -36.61
C GLU A 57 8.88 22.76 -35.09
N GLY A 58 8.55 21.56 -34.62
CA GLY A 58 8.43 21.26 -33.20
C GLY A 58 7.17 21.78 -32.52
N LYS A 59 6.18 22.25 -33.28
CA LYS A 59 4.92 22.79 -32.79
C LYS A 59 3.73 22.02 -33.34
N ALA A 60 2.94 21.41 -32.46
CA ALA A 60 1.68 20.76 -32.81
C ALA A 60 0.51 21.68 -32.43
N ASP A 61 -0.43 21.89 -33.35
CA ASP A 61 -1.61 22.71 -33.11
C ASP A 61 -2.87 22.00 -33.56
N ASN A 62 -3.87 22.02 -32.73
CA ASN A 62 -5.23 21.50 -32.97
C ASN A 62 -5.26 20.00 -33.36
N VAL A 63 -4.40 19.18 -32.76
CA VAL A 63 -4.30 17.75 -33.06
C VAL A 63 -5.39 16.99 -32.32
N VAL A 64 -6.02 16.04 -33.00
CA VAL A 64 -7.00 15.10 -32.39
C VAL A 64 -6.38 13.70 -32.37
N LEU A 65 -6.38 13.11 -31.22
CA LEU A 65 -5.84 11.76 -30.96
C LEU A 65 -6.98 10.84 -30.50
N GLU A 66 -7.27 9.82 -31.29
CA GLU A 66 -8.30 8.83 -30.99
C GLU A 66 -8.00 7.51 -31.71
N ASN A 67 -8.60 6.42 -31.24
CA ASN A 67 -8.60 5.11 -31.93
C ASN A 67 -7.22 4.58 -32.34
N GLY A 68 -6.22 4.74 -31.48
CA GLY A 68 -4.84 4.35 -31.76
C GLY A 68 -3.95 5.52 -32.18
N GLY A 69 -4.50 6.73 -32.29
CA GLY A 69 -3.72 7.94 -32.54
C GLY A 69 -2.76 8.23 -31.38
N ARG A 70 -1.59 8.78 -31.70
CA ARG A 70 -0.57 9.12 -30.74
C ARG A 70 0.25 10.32 -31.18
N LEU A 71 0.51 11.22 -30.23
CA LEU A 71 1.43 12.32 -30.41
C LEU A 71 2.49 12.28 -29.31
N ASP A 72 3.76 12.23 -29.71
CA ASP A 72 4.90 12.43 -28.82
C ASP A 72 5.35 13.88 -28.91
N VAL A 73 5.26 14.60 -27.79
CA VAL A 73 5.78 15.97 -27.69
C VAL A 73 7.17 15.88 -27.08
N LEU A 74 8.18 16.17 -27.90
CA LEU A 74 9.58 15.98 -27.52
C LEU A 74 10.10 17.16 -26.70
N THR A 75 11.28 16.96 -26.09
CA THR A 75 11.96 17.99 -25.29
C THR A 75 12.14 19.27 -26.09
N GLY A 76 11.73 20.41 -25.52
CA GLY A 76 11.80 21.73 -26.17
C GLY A 76 10.71 22.00 -27.20
N HIS A 77 9.82 21.03 -27.44
CA HIS A 77 8.71 21.17 -28.35
C HIS A 77 7.40 21.47 -27.65
N THR A 78 6.40 21.92 -28.38
CA THR A 78 5.11 22.34 -27.85
C THR A 78 3.93 21.71 -28.58
N ALA A 79 2.83 21.51 -27.86
CA ALA A 79 1.53 21.19 -28.43
C ALA A 79 0.48 22.12 -27.82
N THR A 80 -0.42 22.65 -28.63
CA THR A 80 -1.50 23.55 -28.22
C THR A 80 -2.83 23.00 -28.75
N ASN A 81 -3.88 23.05 -27.91
CA ASN A 81 -5.21 22.57 -28.28
C ASN A 81 -5.21 21.09 -28.73
N THR A 82 -4.65 20.20 -27.93
CA THR A 82 -4.67 18.76 -28.22
C THR A 82 -5.91 18.13 -27.62
N ARG A 83 -6.69 17.45 -28.43
CA ARG A 83 -7.82 16.63 -27.97
C ARG A 83 -7.42 15.17 -27.91
N VAL A 84 -7.60 14.53 -26.74
CA VAL A 84 -7.25 13.13 -26.53
C VAL A 84 -8.52 12.38 -26.14
N ASP A 85 -9.08 11.65 -27.07
CA ASP A 85 -10.29 10.86 -26.88
C ASP A 85 -9.95 9.37 -26.75
N ASP A 86 -10.98 8.52 -26.66
CA ASP A 86 -10.84 7.10 -26.45
C ASP A 86 -9.88 6.45 -27.45
N GLY A 87 -8.90 5.73 -26.94
CA GLY A 87 -7.85 5.09 -27.73
C GLY A 87 -6.74 6.04 -28.20
N GLY A 88 -6.84 7.34 -27.91
CA GLY A 88 -5.76 8.30 -28.18
C GLY A 88 -4.74 8.37 -27.06
N THR A 89 -3.50 8.70 -27.40
CA THR A 89 -2.38 8.84 -26.47
C THR A 89 -1.61 10.11 -26.72
N LEU A 90 -1.45 10.93 -25.70
CA LEU A 90 -0.55 12.07 -25.67
C LEU A 90 0.63 11.74 -24.74
N ASP A 91 1.83 11.71 -25.30
CA ASP A 91 3.06 11.49 -24.54
C ASP A 91 3.87 12.79 -24.51
N VAL A 92 3.92 13.44 -23.36
CA VAL A 92 4.70 14.67 -23.19
C VAL A 92 5.99 14.32 -22.48
N ARG A 93 7.09 14.38 -23.23
CA ARG A 93 8.41 14.04 -22.72
C ARG A 93 8.92 15.10 -21.74
N ASN A 94 9.92 14.73 -20.93
CA ASN A 94 10.62 15.69 -20.07
C ASN A 94 11.09 16.90 -20.90
N GLY A 95 10.76 18.10 -20.45
CA GLY A 95 11.06 19.33 -21.17
C GLY A 95 10.11 19.67 -22.33
N GLY A 96 9.14 18.82 -22.63
CA GLY A 96 8.06 19.12 -23.56
C GLY A 96 6.93 19.90 -22.90
N THR A 97 6.15 20.63 -23.70
CA THR A 97 5.04 21.45 -23.23
C THR A 97 3.77 21.15 -24.03
N ALA A 98 2.66 20.92 -23.32
CA ALA A 98 1.34 20.79 -23.92
C ALA A 98 0.35 21.67 -23.17
N THR A 99 -0.30 22.58 -23.85
CA THR A 99 -1.27 23.51 -23.25
C THR A 99 -2.64 23.34 -23.88
N THR A 100 -3.67 23.61 -23.08
CA THR A 100 -5.08 23.48 -23.51
C THR A 100 -5.35 22.05 -23.99
N VAL A 101 -4.94 21.06 -23.19
CA VAL A 101 -5.21 19.65 -23.45
C VAL A 101 -6.63 19.34 -23.00
N SER A 102 -7.42 18.70 -23.87
CA SER A 102 -8.75 18.24 -23.51
C SER A 102 -8.74 16.71 -23.47
N MET A 103 -8.84 16.15 -22.28
CA MET A 103 -8.90 14.70 -22.07
C MET A 103 -10.36 14.24 -22.11
N GLY A 104 -10.68 13.36 -23.03
CA GLY A 104 -11.94 12.62 -23.05
C GLY A 104 -11.83 11.29 -22.29
N ASN A 105 -12.96 10.62 -22.09
CA ASN A 105 -13.00 9.29 -21.50
C ASN A 105 -12.18 8.31 -22.36
N GLY A 106 -11.31 7.53 -21.73
CA GLY A 106 -10.46 6.58 -22.43
C GLY A 106 -9.23 7.18 -23.11
N GLY A 107 -9.07 8.50 -23.06
CA GLY A 107 -7.83 9.16 -23.49
C GLY A 107 -6.69 8.88 -22.53
N VAL A 108 -5.48 8.75 -23.07
CA VAL A 108 -4.27 8.36 -22.32
C VAL A 108 -3.28 9.52 -22.31
N LEU A 109 -2.80 9.88 -21.12
CA LEU A 109 -1.70 10.81 -20.91
C LEU A 109 -0.49 10.06 -20.36
N LEU A 110 0.66 10.25 -20.98
CA LEU A 110 1.96 9.81 -20.51
C LEU A 110 2.82 11.03 -20.26
N ALA A 111 3.29 11.23 -19.05
CA ALA A 111 4.11 12.39 -18.70
C ALA A 111 4.96 12.11 -17.45
N ASP A 112 5.95 12.97 -17.23
CA ASP A 112 6.66 13.06 -15.96
C ASP A 112 6.59 14.49 -15.39
N SER A 113 7.06 14.69 -14.18
CA SER A 113 7.02 15.99 -13.50
C SER A 113 7.98 17.03 -14.08
N GLY A 114 8.85 16.65 -15.03
CA GLY A 114 9.70 17.57 -15.79
C GLY A 114 9.04 18.08 -17.06
N ALA A 115 7.83 17.63 -17.39
CA ALA A 115 7.03 18.18 -18.48
C ALA A 115 6.20 19.37 -18.00
N ALA A 116 5.66 20.14 -18.95
CA ALA A 116 4.69 21.18 -18.68
C ALA A 116 3.39 20.83 -19.42
N VAL A 117 2.33 20.55 -18.68
CA VAL A 117 1.04 20.16 -19.26
C VAL A 117 -0.06 20.89 -18.52
N SER A 118 -1.02 21.43 -19.25
CA SER A 118 -2.21 22.02 -18.66
C SER A 118 -3.43 21.71 -19.52
N GLY A 119 -4.55 21.49 -18.86
CA GLY A 119 -5.78 21.16 -19.58
C GLY A 119 -6.94 20.82 -18.68
N THR A 120 -7.88 20.08 -19.24
CA THR A 120 -9.13 19.68 -18.62
C THR A 120 -9.23 18.17 -18.63
N ARG A 121 -9.57 17.60 -17.49
CA ARG A 121 -9.80 16.15 -17.31
C ARG A 121 -11.12 15.74 -17.95
N SER A 122 -11.33 14.41 -18.06
CA SER A 122 -12.59 13.85 -18.57
C SER A 122 -13.82 14.24 -17.76
N ASP A 123 -13.64 14.56 -16.46
CA ASP A 123 -14.71 15.03 -15.58
C ASP A 123 -14.92 16.55 -15.59
N GLY A 124 -14.22 17.27 -16.45
CA GLY A 124 -14.33 18.71 -16.61
C GLY A 124 -13.47 19.55 -15.66
N LYS A 125 -12.73 18.93 -14.76
CA LYS A 125 -11.83 19.64 -13.84
C LYS A 125 -10.50 19.97 -14.51
N ALA A 126 -9.88 21.07 -14.11
CA ALA A 126 -8.57 21.46 -14.58
C ALA A 126 -7.49 20.58 -13.94
N PHE A 127 -6.42 20.32 -14.69
CA PHE A 127 -5.20 19.70 -14.20
C PHE A 127 -3.97 20.40 -14.76
N SER A 128 -2.84 20.27 -14.09
CA SER A 128 -1.59 20.84 -14.60
C SER A 128 -0.36 20.09 -14.09
N ILE A 129 0.71 20.15 -14.90
CA ILE A 129 2.07 19.78 -14.54
C ILE A 129 2.96 20.94 -14.95
N GLY A 130 3.80 21.43 -14.06
CA GLY A 130 4.74 22.51 -14.38
C GLY A 130 5.57 22.91 -13.16
N GLY A 131 6.82 23.29 -13.38
CA GLY A 131 7.70 23.75 -12.34
C GLY A 131 7.95 22.75 -11.21
N GLY A 132 7.91 21.45 -11.50
CA GLY A 132 8.06 20.41 -10.49
C GLY A 132 6.81 20.14 -9.66
N GLN A 133 5.67 20.70 -10.06
CA GLN A 133 4.38 20.51 -9.41
C GLN A 133 3.39 19.85 -10.37
N ALA A 134 2.66 18.87 -9.85
CA ALA A 134 1.54 18.28 -10.57
C ALA A 134 0.28 18.48 -9.73
N ASP A 135 -0.77 19.04 -10.33
CA ASP A 135 -2.00 19.37 -9.64
C ASP A 135 -3.19 18.70 -10.30
N ALA A 136 -3.99 18.00 -9.49
CA ALA A 136 -5.27 17.42 -9.86
C ALA A 136 -5.19 16.45 -11.04
N LEU A 137 -4.12 15.70 -11.19
CA LEU A 137 -4.01 14.68 -12.22
C LEU A 137 -5.06 13.59 -12.02
N MET A 138 -5.60 13.08 -13.12
CA MET A 138 -6.41 11.88 -13.16
C MET A 138 -5.76 10.89 -14.13
N LEU A 139 -5.25 9.80 -13.60
CA LEU A 139 -4.57 8.76 -14.37
C LEU A 139 -5.52 7.59 -14.56
N GLU A 140 -6.21 7.55 -15.68
CA GLU A 140 -7.09 6.44 -16.05
C GLU A 140 -6.28 5.29 -16.65
N LYS A 141 -6.92 4.17 -16.92
CA LYS A 141 -6.27 2.99 -17.47
C LYS A 141 -5.44 3.35 -18.72
N GLY A 142 -4.19 2.95 -18.71
CA GLY A 142 -3.21 3.24 -19.74
C GLY A 142 -2.41 4.52 -19.50
N SER A 143 -2.91 5.46 -18.71
CA SER A 143 -2.17 6.68 -18.35
C SER A 143 -1.08 6.38 -17.34
N SER A 144 0.03 7.11 -17.46
CA SER A 144 1.19 6.96 -16.59
C SER A 144 1.80 8.31 -16.28
N PHE A 145 2.11 8.54 -15.02
CA PHE A 145 2.83 9.73 -14.56
C PHE A 145 4.00 9.32 -13.69
N THR A 146 5.15 9.95 -13.91
CA THR A 146 6.33 9.76 -13.08
C THR A 146 6.64 11.04 -12.33
N LEU A 147 6.66 10.97 -11.00
CA LEU A 147 7.07 12.05 -10.11
C LEU A 147 8.57 11.93 -9.86
N ASN A 148 9.32 12.96 -10.25
CA ASN A 148 10.77 12.99 -10.03
C ASN A 148 11.10 13.40 -8.59
N ALA A 149 12.32 13.09 -8.15
CA ALA A 149 12.81 13.47 -6.82
C ALA A 149 12.74 14.99 -6.63
N GLY A 150 12.28 15.42 -5.45
CA GLY A 150 12.12 16.84 -5.11
C GLY A 150 10.84 17.48 -5.60
N ASP A 151 10.07 16.81 -6.44
CA ASP A 151 8.83 17.34 -6.99
C ASP A 151 7.62 16.93 -6.12
N THR A 152 6.48 17.58 -6.33
CA THR A 152 5.26 17.38 -5.56
C THR A 152 4.08 17.10 -6.48
N ALA A 153 3.29 16.08 -6.15
CA ALA A 153 2.01 15.80 -6.79
C ALA A 153 0.88 16.01 -5.78
N THR A 154 -0.03 16.93 -6.08
CA THR A 154 -1.13 17.31 -5.21
C THR A 154 -2.47 16.83 -5.79
N ASP A 155 -3.29 16.19 -4.96
CA ASP A 155 -4.63 15.73 -5.32
C ASP A 155 -4.65 14.84 -6.57
N THR A 156 -3.74 13.88 -6.62
CA THR A 156 -3.63 12.92 -7.71
C THR A 156 -4.65 11.80 -7.55
N THR A 157 -5.45 11.57 -8.59
CA THR A 157 -6.34 10.42 -8.67
C THR A 157 -5.80 9.43 -9.70
N VAL A 158 -5.58 8.19 -9.26
CA VAL A 158 -5.18 7.08 -10.13
C VAL A 158 -6.36 6.13 -10.22
N ASN A 159 -7.04 6.17 -11.36
CA ASN A 159 -8.23 5.33 -11.61
C ASN A 159 -7.88 4.27 -12.66
N GLY A 160 -7.18 3.24 -12.23
CA GLY A 160 -6.70 2.18 -13.10
C GLY A 160 -5.39 2.47 -13.83
N GLY A 161 -4.84 3.66 -13.70
CA GLY A 161 -3.57 4.06 -14.30
C GLY A 161 -2.34 3.68 -13.46
N LEU A 162 -1.18 4.19 -13.87
CA LEU A 162 0.11 3.94 -13.25
C LEU A 162 0.73 5.25 -12.76
N PHE A 163 1.05 5.31 -11.47
CA PHE A 163 1.78 6.40 -10.85
C PHE A 163 3.13 5.86 -10.35
N THR A 164 4.22 6.42 -10.85
CA THR A 164 5.57 6.08 -10.39
C THR A 164 6.18 7.27 -9.67
N ALA A 165 6.54 7.11 -8.40
CA ALA A 165 7.23 8.14 -7.64
C ALA A 165 8.69 7.73 -7.40
N ARG A 166 9.62 8.53 -7.93
CA ARG A 166 11.06 8.36 -7.73
C ARG A 166 11.56 9.26 -6.60
N GLY A 167 10.95 9.15 -5.43
CA GLY A 167 11.05 10.13 -4.36
C GLY A 167 9.90 11.12 -4.45
N GLY A 168 10.15 12.37 -4.04
CA GLY A 168 9.13 13.42 -4.09
C GLY A 168 8.10 13.35 -2.98
N THR A 169 7.07 14.17 -3.11
CA THR A 169 6.03 14.34 -2.09
C THR A 169 4.65 14.14 -2.70
N LEU A 170 3.82 13.36 -2.03
CA LEU A 170 2.39 13.28 -2.27
C LEU A 170 1.69 14.25 -1.33
N ALA A 171 0.92 15.19 -1.88
CA ALA A 171 0.22 16.22 -1.11
C ALA A 171 -1.29 16.14 -1.36
N GLY A 172 -2.07 16.67 -0.43
CA GLY A 172 -3.51 16.60 -0.48
C GLY A 172 -3.99 15.15 -0.43
N THR A 173 -5.03 14.83 -1.16
CA THR A 173 -5.56 13.48 -1.23
C THR A 173 -5.07 12.77 -2.48
N THR A 174 -4.26 11.72 -2.29
CA THR A 174 -3.86 10.80 -3.36
C THR A 174 -4.82 9.62 -3.34
N THR A 175 -5.55 9.40 -4.43
CA THR A 175 -6.57 8.35 -4.54
C THR A 175 -6.13 7.26 -5.49
N LEU A 176 -6.19 6.00 -5.05
CA LEU A 176 -5.86 4.83 -5.87
C LEU A 176 -7.10 3.96 -5.99
N ASN A 177 -7.68 3.86 -7.19
CA ASN A 177 -8.90 3.09 -7.43
C ASN A 177 -8.78 2.17 -8.64
N ASN A 178 -9.59 1.12 -8.65
CA ASN A 178 -9.91 0.32 -9.84
C ASN A 178 -8.69 -0.25 -10.58
N GLY A 179 -7.79 -0.88 -9.84
CA GLY A 179 -6.59 -1.48 -10.40
C GLY A 179 -5.41 -0.52 -10.48
N ALA A 180 -5.48 0.63 -9.82
CA ALA A 180 -4.38 1.58 -9.74
C ALA A 180 -3.10 0.96 -9.21
N ILE A 181 -1.97 1.38 -9.78
CA ILE A 181 -0.64 0.97 -9.32
C ILE A 181 0.16 2.22 -8.97
N LEU A 182 0.62 2.28 -7.73
CA LEU A 182 1.60 3.26 -7.27
C LEU A 182 2.92 2.53 -7.01
N THR A 183 3.91 2.81 -7.84
CA THR A 183 5.25 2.23 -7.71
C THR A 183 6.19 3.28 -7.12
N LEU A 184 6.87 2.91 -6.04
CA LEU A 184 7.84 3.77 -5.38
C LEU A 184 9.26 3.30 -5.68
N SER A 185 10.16 4.25 -5.85
CA SER A 185 11.58 4.01 -5.89
C SER A 185 12.26 5.09 -5.05
N GLY A 186 13.11 4.68 -4.10
CA GLY A 186 13.63 5.60 -3.11
C GLY A 186 12.59 5.95 -2.04
N LYS A 187 12.66 7.17 -1.53
CA LYS A 187 11.87 7.63 -0.39
C LYS A 187 10.86 8.70 -0.83
N THR A 188 9.58 8.37 -0.75
CA THR A 188 8.47 9.28 -1.03
C THR A 188 7.79 9.68 0.27
N VAL A 189 7.42 10.96 0.39
CA VAL A 189 6.79 11.52 1.59
C VAL A 189 5.30 11.71 1.37
N ASN A 190 4.49 11.22 2.30
CA ASN A 190 3.07 11.51 2.41
C ASN A 190 2.78 12.04 3.82
N ASN A 191 2.51 13.34 3.93
CA ASN A 191 2.07 13.97 5.19
C ASN A 191 0.56 14.21 5.22
N ASP A 192 -0.16 13.82 4.19
CA ASP A 192 -1.60 14.02 4.05
C ASP A 192 -2.32 12.68 3.96
N THR A 193 -3.12 12.45 2.95
CA THR A 193 -3.94 11.25 2.87
C THR A 193 -3.70 10.49 1.57
N LEU A 194 -3.39 9.20 1.70
CA LEU A 194 -3.44 8.21 0.61
C LEU A 194 -4.69 7.36 0.82
N THR A 195 -5.61 7.37 -0.12
CA THR A 195 -6.89 6.69 0.03
C THR A 195 -7.20 5.74 -1.12
N ILE A 196 -7.83 4.62 -0.78
CA ILE A 196 -8.41 3.66 -1.72
C ILE A 196 -9.90 3.60 -1.43
N ARG A 197 -10.74 3.88 -2.42
CA ARG A 197 -12.20 3.96 -2.26
C ARG A 197 -12.96 2.90 -3.04
N GLU A 198 -12.42 2.45 -4.17
CA GLU A 198 -13.09 1.55 -5.09
C GLU A 198 -12.11 0.56 -5.71
N GLY A 199 -12.52 -0.70 -5.81
CA GLY A 199 -11.75 -1.74 -6.47
C GLY A 199 -10.44 -2.05 -5.75
N ASP A 200 -9.51 -2.64 -6.49
CA ASP A 200 -8.20 -3.02 -5.98
C ASP A 200 -7.16 -1.96 -6.28
N ALA A 201 -6.11 -1.94 -5.47
CA ALA A 201 -4.94 -1.10 -5.69
C ALA A 201 -3.67 -1.81 -5.26
N LEU A 202 -2.55 -1.45 -5.89
CA LEU A 202 -1.22 -1.96 -5.55
C LEU A 202 -0.30 -0.78 -5.24
N LEU A 203 0.33 -0.82 -4.07
CA LEU A 203 1.44 0.04 -3.67
C LEU A 203 2.68 -0.83 -3.58
N GLN A 204 3.69 -0.57 -4.40
CA GLN A 204 4.86 -1.43 -4.45
C GLN A 204 6.19 -0.68 -4.49
N GLY A 205 7.20 -1.28 -3.88
CA GLY A 205 8.58 -0.81 -3.90
C GLY A 205 8.86 0.30 -2.90
N GLY A 206 10.12 0.70 -2.82
CA GLY A 206 10.63 1.86 -2.10
C GLY A 206 10.14 2.07 -0.67
N SER A 207 10.03 3.32 -0.29
CA SER A 207 9.58 3.74 1.04
C SER A 207 8.52 4.84 0.93
N LEU A 208 7.48 4.72 1.73
CA LEU A 208 6.50 5.77 1.97
C LEU A 208 6.61 6.22 3.42
N THR A 209 7.00 7.47 3.62
CA THR A 209 7.24 8.03 4.97
C THR A 209 6.40 9.28 5.19
N GLY A 210 6.44 9.80 6.40
CA GLY A 210 5.76 11.04 6.78
C GLY A 210 4.69 10.84 7.84
N ASN A 211 4.01 11.91 8.18
CA ASN A 211 2.98 11.96 9.21
C ASN A 211 1.56 11.82 8.66
N GLY A 212 1.44 11.36 7.42
CA GLY A 212 0.16 11.14 6.78
C GLY A 212 -0.50 9.83 7.19
N SER A 213 -1.65 9.57 6.59
CA SER A 213 -2.43 8.36 6.79
C SER A 213 -2.73 7.64 5.49
N VAL A 214 -2.98 6.36 5.61
CA VAL A 214 -3.54 5.51 4.55
C VAL A 214 -4.97 5.17 4.93
N GLU A 215 -5.93 5.50 4.07
CA GLU A 215 -7.35 5.25 4.28
C GLU A 215 -7.83 4.20 3.29
N LYS A 216 -8.12 2.99 3.78
CA LYS A 216 -8.64 1.91 2.94
C LYS A 216 -10.14 1.77 3.14
N SER A 217 -10.92 2.10 2.09
CA SER A 217 -12.37 1.92 2.02
C SER A 217 -12.73 1.07 0.79
N GLY A 218 -13.99 0.75 0.61
CA GLY A 218 -14.44 -0.12 -0.47
C GLY A 218 -14.13 -1.60 -0.24
N SER A 219 -14.85 -2.48 -0.93
CA SER A 219 -14.79 -3.92 -0.70
C SER A 219 -13.55 -4.62 -1.28
N GLY A 220 -12.78 -3.94 -2.12
CA GLY A 220 -11.59 -4.51 -2.76
C GLY A 220 -10.40 -4.63 -1.83
N THR A 221 -9.24 -4.94 -2.42
CA THR A 221 -7.99 -5.18 -1.72
C THR A 221 -6.96 -4.11 -2.05
N LEU A 222 -6.37 -3.53 -1.01
CA LEU A 222 -5.08 -2.82 -1.14
C LEU A 222 -3.96 -3.81 -0.84
N THR A 223 -3.06 -3.99 -1.77
CA THR A 223 -1.83 -4.75 -1.57
C THR A 223 -0.66 -3.79 -1.45
N VAL A 224 0.10 -3.92 -0.37
CA VAL A 224 1.38 -3.24 -0.16
C VAL A 224 2.48 -4.28 -0.31
N SER A 225 3.37 -4.12 -1.29
CA SER A 225 4.35 -5.14 -1.64
C SER A 225 5.76 -4.57 -1.72
N ASN A 226 6.71 -5.23 -1.08
CA ASN A 226 8.13 -4.84 -1.10
C ASN A 226 8.36 -3.37 -0.72
N THR A 227 7.60 -2.87 0.23
CA THR A 227 7.59 -1.46 0.64
C THR A 227 7.94 -1.32 2.11
N THR A 228 8.73 -0.30 2.44
CA THR A 228 8.88 0.18 3.80
C THR A 228 7.89 1.32 4.01
N LEU A 229 6.88 1.10 4.83
CA LEU A 229 5.79 2.04 5.05
C LEU A 229 5.82 2.51 6.50
N THR A 230 6.01 3.82 6.69
CA THR A 230 5.96 4.47 8.00
C THR A 230 5.02 5.66 7.90
N GLN A 231 3.86 5.54 8.50
CA GLN A 231 2.82 6.56 8.50
C GLN A 231 2.28 6.74 9.92
N LYS A 232 1.50 7.78 10.13
CA LYS A 232 0.86 8.03 11.43
C LYS A 232 -0.18 6.96 11.75
N ALA A 233 -0.98 6.58 10.76
CA ALA A 233 -1.99 5.54 10.89
C ALA A 233 -2.33 4.92 9.54
N VAL A 234 -2.75 3.65 9.58
CA VAL A 234 -3.44 2.98 8.49
C VAL A 234 -4.85 2.68 8.97
N ASN A 235 -5.84 3.27 8.32
CA ASN A 235 -7.25 3.10 8.67
C ASN A 235 -7.89 2.11 7.69
N LEU A 236 -8.20 0.93 8.18
CA LEU A 236 -8.84 -0.13 7.41
C LEU A 236 -10.34 -0.10 7.67
N ASN A 237 -11.06 0.67 6.86
CA ASN A 237 -12.49 0.94 7.07
C ASN A 237 -13.36 -0.15 6.45
N GLU A 238 -12.98 -0.66 5.28
CA GLU A 238 -13.70 -1.70 4.55
C GLU A 238 -12.71 -2.55 3.74
N GLY A 239 -13.12 -3.77 3.40
CA GLY A 239 -12.39 -4.65 2.50
C GLY A 239 -11.18 -5.30 3.14
N THR A 240 -10.12 -5.45 2.34
CA THR A 240 -8.92 -6.20 2.71
C THR A 240 -7.65 -5.37 2.51
N LEU A 241 -6.76 -5.45 3.47
CA LEU A 241 -5.39 -4.95 3.37
C LEU A 241 -4.43 -6.15 3.39
N THR A 242 -3.63 -6.30 2.35
CA THR A 242 -2.59 -7.32 2.27
C THR A 242 -1.22 -6.66 2.31
N LEU A 243 -0.40 -7.05 3.26
CA LEU A 243 0.99 -6.60 3.39
C LEU A 243 1.89 -7.77 2.98
N ASN A 244 2.63 -7.60 1.89
CA ASN A 244 3.48 -8.66 1.35
C ASN A 244 4.93 -8.21 1.27
N ASP A 245 5.84 -8.98 1.85
CA ASP A 245 7.29 -8.69 1.83
C ASP A 245 7.62 -7.24 2.21
N SER A 246 6.88 -6.69 3.15
CA SER A 246 6.95 -5.28 3.53
C SER A 246 7.26 -5.10 5.01
N THR A 247 7.91 -3.98 5.33
CA THR A 247 8.10 -3.54 6.71
C THR A 247 7.19 -2.34 6.96
N VAL A 248 6.23 -2.52 7.85
CA VAL A 248 5.18 -1.52 8.11
C VAL A 248 5.26 -1.10 9.57
N THR A 249 5.49 0.18 9.80
CA THR A 249 5.58 0.77 11.14
C THR A 249 4.47 1.79 11.29
N THR A 250 3.37 1.33 11.85
CA THR A 250 2.16 2.13 12.11
C THR A 250 1.14 1.26 12.86
N ASP A 251 0.21 1.88 13.52
CA ASP A 251 -0.98 1.18 14.01
C ASP A 251 -1.97 0.99 12.85
N VAL A 252 -2.61 -0.16 12.83
CA VAL A 252 -3.73 -0.44 11.92
C VAL A 252 -5.03 -0.28 12.68
N ILE A 253 -5.75 0.78 12.38
CA ILE A 253 -7.04 1.08 13.00
C ILE A 253 -8.12 0.56 12.06
N ALA A 254 -8.82 -0.47 12.47
CA ALA A 254 -9.74 -1.18 11.58
C ALA A 254 -11.19 -1.13 12.07
N GLN A 255 -12.09 -1.44 11.16
CA GLN A 255 -13.49 -1.70 11.47
C GLN A 255 -13.73 -3.22 11.44
N ARG A 256 -14.62 -3.71 12.30
CA ARG A 256 -15.00 -5.12 12.31
C ARG A 256 -15.57 -5.55 10.96
N GLY A 257 -15.28 -6.78 10.57
CA GLY A 257 -15.69 -7.31 9.27
C GLY A 257 -14.67 -7.08 8.16
N THR A 258 -13.59 -6.37 8.42
CA THR A 258 -12.46 -6.20 7.50
C THR A 258 -11.48 -7.36 7.63
N ALA A 259 -10.46 -7.40 6.77
CA ALA A 259 -9.42 -8.41 6.80
C ALA A 259 -8.04 -7.79 6.60
N LEU A 260 -7.08 -8.23 7.40
CA LEU A 260 -5.67 -7.86 7.31
C LEU A 260 -4.85 -9.14 7.11
N LYS A 261 -4.05 -9.19 6.05
CA LYS A 261 -3.20 -10.33 5.73
C LYS A 261 -1.74 -9.91 5.72
N LEU A 262 -0.91 -10.58 6.51
CA LEU A 262 0.53 -10.42 6.50
C LEU A 262 1.14 -11.65 5.83
N THR A 263 1.79 -11.44 4.69
CA THR A 263 2.32 -12.52 3.86
C THR A 263 3.80 -12.31 3.55
N GLY A 264 4.45 -13.38 3.08
CA GLY A 264 5.88 -13.35 2.80
C GLY A 264 6.70 -13.02 4.04
N SER A 265 7.70 -12.18 3.88
CA SER A 265 8.60 -11.74 4.95
C SER A 265 8.12 -10.47 5.67
N THR A 266 6.85 -10.15 5.62
CA THR A 266 6.30 -8.92 6.20
C THR A 266 6.56 -8.83 7.70
N VAL A 267 6.91 -7.62 8.13
CA VAL A 267 7.00 -7.25 9.54
C VAL A 267 6.07 -6.06 9.79
N LEU A 268 5.13 -6.23 10.70
CA LEU A 268 4.27 -5.16 11.19
C LEU A 268 4.71 -4.75 12.60
N ASN A 269 5.08 -3.49 12.76
CA ASN A 269 5.41 -2.88 14.03
C ASN A 269 4.29 -1.90 14.42
N GLY A 270 3.38 -2.33 15.26
CA GLY A 270 2.25 -1.50 15.69
C GLY A 270 1.09 -2.32 16.23
N ALA A 271 0.13 -1.65 16.80
CA ALA A 271 -1.10 -2.26 17.30
C ALA A 271 -2.09 -2.51 16.15
N ILE A 272 -2.97 -3.45 16.35
CA ILE A 272 -4.11 -3.72 15.45
C ILE A 272 -5.39 -3.52 16.26
N ASP A 273 -6.27 -2.64 15.80
CA ASP A 273 -7.65 -2.50 16.28
C ASP A 273 -8.56 -3.46 15.49
N PRO A 274 -9.76 -3.85 15.97
CA PRO A 274 -10.37 -5.13 15.60
C PRO A 274 -10.55 -5.35 14.09
N THR A 275 -9.95 -6.43 13.61
CA THR A 275 -10.12 -6.95 12.25
C THR A 275 -9.84 -8.45 12.27
N ASN A 276 -10.10 -9.13 11.17
CA ASN A 276 -9.66 -10.51 10.97
C ASN A 276 -8.23 -10.51 10.42
N VAL A 277 -7.35 -11.29 11.04
CA VAL A 277 -5.93 -11.32 10.71
C VAL A 277 -5.51 -12.71 10.25
N THR A 278 -4.81 -12.76 9.12
CA THR A 278 -4.07 -13.95 8.69
C THR A 278 -2.57 -13.62 8.74
N LEU A 279 -1.83 -14.39 9.51
CA LEU A 279 -0.39 -14.25 9.67
C LEU A 279 0.29 -15.47 9.06
N ALA A 280 0.88 -15.30 7.88
CA ALA A 280 1.57 -16.37 7.17
C ALA A 280 2.88 -16.77 7.87
N SER A 281 3.44 -17.93 7.52
CA SER A 281 4.57 -18.53 8.24
C SER A 281 5.83 -17.68 8.28
N GLY A 282 6.09 -16.88 7.26
CA GLY A 282 7.26 -15.98 7.19
C GLY A 282 7.04 -14.60 7.80
N ALA A 283 5.82 -14.29 8.20
CA ALA A 283 5.44 -12.95 8.64
C ALA A 283 5.59 -12.78 10.15
N THR A 284 5.85 -11.55 10.56
CA THR A 284 6.04 -11.18 11.97
C THR A 284 5.17 -9.99 12.33
N TRP A 285 4.52 -10.08 13.48
CA TRP A 285 3.81 -8.96 14.09
C TRP A 285 4.45 -8.64 15.43
N ASN A 286 4.99 -7.43 15.55
CA ASN A 286 5.57 -6.90 16.79
C ASN A 286 4.55 -5.97 17.45
N ILE A 287 4.13 -6.33 18.66
CA ILE A 287 3.16 -5.56 19.47
C ILE A 287 3.94 -4.72 20.47
N PRO A 288 3.91 -3.39 20.38
CA PRO A 288 4.62 -2.53 21.33
C PRO A 288 3.89 -2.45 22.67
N ASP A 289 4.65 -2.35 23.76
CA ASP A 289 4.12 -2.25 25.11
C ASP A 289 3.65 -0.85 25.51
N ASN A 290 3.96 0.16 24.70
CA ASN A 290 3.54 1.56 24.94
C ASN A 290 2.44 2.02 23.98
N ALA A 291 1.77 1.10 23.30
CA ALA A 291 0.73 1.44 22.36
C ALA A 291 -0.43 2.16 23.05
N THR A 292 -0.86 3.26 22.45
CA THR A 292 -2.09 3.96 22.86
C THR A 292 -3.34 3.20 22.41
N VAL A 293 -3.19 2.33 21.42
CA VAL A 293 -4.23 1.47 20.90
C VAL A 293 -3.98 0.06 21.41
N GLN A 294 -4.97 -0.53 22.07
CA GLN A 294 -4.90 -1.93 22.49
C GLN A 294 -5.05 -2.84 21.27
N SER A 295 -4.20 -3.84 21.15
CA SER A 295 -4.30 -4.82 20.06
C SER A 295 -5.45 -5.79 20.30
N VAL A 296 -6.40 -5.78 19.37
CA VAL A 296 -7.59 -6.62 19.36
C VAL A 296 -7.75 -7.24 17.98
N VAL A 297 -7.97 -8.54 17.92
CA VAL A 297 -8.23 -9.29 16.68
C VAL A 297 -9.51 -10.08 16.85
N ASP A 298 -10.36 -10.13 15.82
CA ASP A 298 -11.53 -10.99 15.85
C ASP A 298 -11.12 -12.43 15.54
N ASP A 299 -10.94 -12.79 14.28
CA ASP A 299 -10.44 -14.11 13.91
C ASP A 299 -8.96 -14.01 13.54
N LEU A 300 -8.11 -14.77 14.23
CA LEU A 300 -6.68 -14.84 13.97
C LEU A 300 -6.31 -16.23 13.47
N SER A 301 -5.86 -16.31 12.21
CA SER A 301 -5.24 -17.50 11.65
C SER A 301 -3.73 -17.30 11.70
N HIS A 302 -3.02 -18.12 12.47
CA HIS A 302 -1.67 -17.81 12.91
C HIS A 302 -0.67 -18.93 12.58
N ALA A 303 0.16 -18.67 11.55
CA ALA A 303 1.25 -19.55 11.17
C ALA A 303 2.63 -18.86 11.28
N GLY A 304 2.67 -17.59 11.62
CA GLY A 304 3.88 -16.77 11.67
C GLY A 304 4.43 -16.56 13.06
N GLN A 305 4.87 -15.34 13.33
CA GLN A 305 5.46 -14.96 14.62
C GLN A 305 4.80 -13.70 15.17
N ILE A 306 4.44 -13.74 16.44
CA ILE A 306 3.96 -12.59 17.20
C ILE A 306 4.92 -12.37 18.37
N HIS A 307 5.42 -11.14 18.51
CA HIS A 307 6.30 -10.76 19.60
C HIS A 307 5.72 -9.57 20.36
N PHE A 308 5.69 -9.66 21.65
CA PHE A 308 5.51 -8.49 22.49
C PHE A 308 6.87 -7.82 22.67
N THR A 309 6.96 -6.54 22.31
CA THR A 309 8.21 -5.80 22.28
C THR A 309 8.20 -4.66 23.30
N SER A 310 9.36 -4.42 23.92
CA SER A 310 9.54 -3.29 24.83
C SER A 310 10.06 -2.09 24.04
N THR A 311 9.38 -0.96 24.19
CA THR A 311 9.80 0.33 23.66
C THR A 311 10.21 1.29 24.80
N ARG A 312 10.10 0.83 26.03
CA ARG A 312 10.42 1.61 27.22
C ARG A 312 11.70 1.11 27.86
N THR A 313 12.51 2.05 28.33
CA THR A 313 13.63 1.78 29.24
C THR A 313 13.11 1.91 30.67
N GLY A 314 13.48 0.97 31.56
CA GLY A 314 13.12 1.02 32.97
C GLY A 314 12.07 -0.01 33.36
N LYS A 315 10.94 0.43 33.91
CA LYS A 315 9.94 -0.46 34.51
C LYS A 315 9.26 -1.35 33.46
N PHE A 316 9.19 -2.66 33.74
CA PHE A 316 8.44 -3.62 32.92
C PHE A 316 6.94 -3.30 32.95
N VAL A 317 6.36 -3.18 31.76
CA VAL A 317 4.93 -2.99 31.57
C VAL A 317 4.41 -4.14 30.71
N PRO A 318 3.60 -5.04 31.27
CA PRO A 318 3.01 -6.13 30.50
C PRO A 318 2.02 -5.59 29.47
N ALA A 319 1.96 -6.25 28.32
CA ALA A 319 1.03 -5.93 27.24
C ALA A 319 0.04 -7.08 27.04
N THR A 320 -1.09 -6.78 26.43
CA THR A 320 -2.17 -7.73 26.20
C THR A 320 -2.54 -7.74 24.71
N LEU A 321 -2.72 -8.95 24.18
CA LEU A 321 -3.36 -9.19 22.88
C LEU A 321 -4.70 -9.88 23.14
N LYS A 322 -5.78 -9.25 22.69
CA LYS A 322 -7.12 -9.81 22.80
C LYS A 322 -7.54 -10.41 21.45
N VAL A 323 -7.98 -11.66 21.45
CA VAL A 323 -8.40 -12.40 20.26
C VAL A 323 -9.73 -13.09 20.54
N LYS A 324 -10.68 -12.98 19.64
CA LYS A 324 -11.94 -13.73 19.78
C LYS A 324 -11.71 -15.20 19.43
N ASN A 325 -11.32 -15.50 18.22
CA ASN A 325 -11.03 -16.86 17.74
C ASN A 325 -9.59 -16.97 17.27
N LEU A 326 -8.84 -17.87 17.87
CA LEU A 326 -7.47 -18.20 17.47
C LEU A 326 -7.46 -19.55 16.78
N ASN A 327 -7.11 -19.58 15.51
CA ASN A 327 -6.78 -20.81 14.79
C ASN A 327 -5.25 -20.91 14.67
N GLY A 328 -4.64 -21.69 15.55
CA GLY A 328 -3.21 -21.92 15.53
C GLY A 328 -2.81 -22.85 14.39
N GLN A 329 -1.84 -22.42 13.59
CA GLN A 329 -1.25 -23.18 12.48
C GLN A 329 0.26 -23.31 12.67
N ASN A 330 0.66 -23.70 13.88
CA ASN A 330 2.06 -23.82 14.30
C ASN A 330 2.80 -22.47 14.39
N GLY A 331 2.08 -21.38 14.47
CA GLY A 331 2.66 -20.08 14.73
C GLY A 331 3.20 -19.94 16.15
N THR A 332 4.05 -18.95 16.37
CA THR A 332 4.65 -18.68 17.68
C THR A 332 4.16 -17.35 18.24
N ILE A 333 4.02 -17.30 19.56
CA ILE A 333 3.81 -16.05 20.30
C ILE A 333 4.90 -15.98 21.35
N SER A 334 5.71 -14.92 21.32
CA SER A 334 6.75 -14.69 22.32
C SER A 334 6.21 -13.76 23.39
N LEU A 335 6.06 -14.28 24.60
CA LEU A 335 5.55 -13.58 25.76
C LEU A 335 6.69 -13.23 26.71
N ARG A 336 6.72 -11.98 27.17
CA ARG A 336 7.68 -11.54 28.19
C ARG A 336 7.12 -11.91 29.57
N VAL A 337 7.96 -12.50 30.40
CA VAL A 337 7.60 -12.94 31.76
C VAL A 337 8.64 -12.41 32.74
N ARG A 338 8.16 -11.95 33.89
CA ARG A 338 8.98 -11.55 35.06
C ARG A 338 8.74 -12.53 36.23
N PRO A 339 9.42 -13.70 36.25
CA PRO A 339 9.22 -14.67 37.34
C PRO A 339 9.69 -14.16 38.70
N ASP A 340 10.45 -13.08 38.73
CA ASP A 340 10.92 -12.39 39.96
C ASP A 340 9.89 -11.39 40.52
N MET A 341 8.72 -11.26 39.92
CA MET A 341 7.64 -10.37 40.37
C MET A 341 6.42 -11.19 40.76
N ALA A 342 5.72 -10.73 41.82
CA ALA A 342 4.52 -11.39 42.28
C ALA A 342 3.25 -11.03 41.51
N GLN A 343 3.23 -9.85 40.84
CA GLN A 343 2.06 -9.34 40.15
C GLN A 343 2.50 -8.58 38.89
N ASN A 344 1.58 -8.44 37.92
CA ASN A 344 1.84 -7.76 36.66
C ASN A 344 3.13 -8.27 35.99
N ASN A 345 3.26 -9.57 35.95
CA ASN A 345 4.52 -10.26 35.73
C ASN A 345 4.59 -10.99 34.38
N ALA A 346 3.61 -10.81 33.52
CA ALA A 346 3.64 -11.43 32.19
C ALA A 346 2.80 -10.66 31.17
N ASP A 347 3.25 -10.68 29.93
CA ASP A 347 2.38 -10.41 28.79
C ASP A 347 1.27 -11.45 28.74
N ARG A 348 0.14 -11.10 28.18
CA ARG A 348 -1.02 -11.98 28.20
C ARG A 348 -1.75 -12.01 26.87
N LEU A 349 -2.09 -13.22 26.44
CA LEU A 349 -3.04 -13.47 25.37
C LEU A 349 -4.42 -13.68 26.01
N VAL A 350 -5.41 -12.91 25.57
CA VAL A 350 -6.80 -13.04 26.06
C VAL A 350 -7.67 -13.60 24.95
N ILE A 351 -8.34 -14.73 25.21
CA ILE A 351 -9.35 -15.29 24.32
C ILE A 351 -10.71 -14.82 24.82
N ASP A 352 -11.37 -13.99 24.02
CA ASP A 352 -12.58 -13.27 24.44
C ASP A 352 -13.81 -13.78 23.69
N GLY A 353 -14.60 -14.61 24.35
CA GLY A 353 -15.91 -15.05 23.88
C GLY A 353 -15.93 -16.11 22.79
N GLY A 354 -14.78 -16.46 22.24
CA GLY A 354 -14.65 -17.43 21.15
C GLY A 354 -13.85 -18.66 21.54
N ARG A 355 -12.93 -19.10 20.67
CA ARG A 355 -12.23 -20.37 20.82
C ARG A 355 -10.76 -20.26 20.43
N ALA A 356 -9.88 -20.95 21.15
CA ALA A 356 -8.52 -21.23 20.71
C ALA A 356 -8.43 -22.69 20.27
N THR A 357 -8.08 -22.90 19.01
CA THR A 357 -7.99 -24.21 18.36
C THR A 357 -6.65 -24.37 17.66
N GLY A 358 -6.36 -25.57 17.16
CA GLY A 358 -5.12 -25.87 16.48
C GLY A 358 -3.94 -25.92 17.43
N LYS A 359 -2.81 -25.35 17.04
CA LYS A 359 -1.58 -25.36 17.84
C LYS A 359 -0.84 -24.02 17.68
N THR A 360 -0.60 -23.36 18.82
CA THR A 360 0.25 -22.17 18.91
C THR A 360 1.37 -22.44 19.91
N ILE A 361 2.60 -22.09 19.53
CA ILE A 361 3.79 -22.29 20.33
C ILE A 361 4.05 -21.02 21.13
N LEU A 362 4.09 -21.12 22.45
CA LEU A 362 4.41 -20.00 23.33
C LEU A 362 5.90 -20.03 23.66
N ASN A 363 6.63 -19.03 23.19
CA ASN A 363 8.02 -18.79 23.55
C ASN A 363 8.04 -17.84 24.76
N LEU A 364 8.67 -18.28 25.84
CA LEU A 364 8.70 -17.53 27.08
C LEU A 364 10.04 -16.79 27.21
N VAL A 365 9.97 -15.48 27.31
CA VAL A 365 11.14 -14.60 27.39
C VAL A 365 11.24 -14.08 28.82
N ASN A 366 12.34 -14.38 29.52
CA ASN A 366 12.58 -13.82 30.85
C ASN A 366 12.96 -12.34 30.70
N ALA A 367 12.06 -11.46 31.09
CA ALA A 367 12.26 -10.01 31.06
C ALA A 367 12.86 -9.48 32.38
N GLY A 368 13.15 -10.36 33.35
CA GLY A 368 13.71 -10.02 34.61
C GLY A 368 15.12 -10.56 34.80
N ASN A 369 15.53 -10.68 36.07
CA ASN A 369 16.80 -11.25 36.42
C ASN A 369 16.69 -12.79 36.49
N SER A 370 17.49 -13.49 35.69
CA SER A 370 17.50 -14.94 35.63
C SER A 370 17.95 -15.62 36.97
N ALA A 371 18.66 -14.89 37.80
CA ALA A 371 19.09 -15.37 39.12
C ALA A 371 17.99 -15.28 40.19
N SER A 372 16.89 -14.58 39.92
CA SER A 372 15.80 -14.33 40.86
C SER A 372 14.49 -14.85 40.31
N GLY A 373 13.98 -15.91 40.87
CA GLY A 373 12.66 -16.44 40.55
C GLY A 373 11.87 -16.66 41.84
N LEU A 374 10.56 -16.41 41.76
CA LEU A 374 9.65 -16.70 42.86
C LEU A 374 8.90 -18.00 42.60
N ALA A 375 8.59 -18.72 43.66
CA ALA A 375 7.60 -19.80 43.59
C ALA A 375 6.25 -19.21 43.20
N THR A 376 5.56 -19.85 42.27
CA THR A 376 4.22 -19.43 41.90
C THR A 376 3.22 -19.80 43.00
N CYS A 377 2.16 -18.98 43.15
CA CYS A 377 1.07 -19.27 44.08
C CYS A 377 -0.26 -19.37 43.32
N GLY A 378 -1.24 -20.01 43.97
CA GLY A 378 -2.53 -20.24 43.33
C GLY A 378 -2.42 -21.08 42.07
N LYS A 379 -3.03 -20.61 41.00
CA LYS A 379 -3.00 -21.26 39.67
C LYS A 379 -1.70 -21.03 38.91
N GLY A 380 -0.89 -20.06 39.32
CA GLY A 380 0.38 -19.71 38.67
C GLY A 380 0.34 -18.34 37.99
N ILE A 381 1.31 -18.13 37.11
CA ILE A 381 1.40 -16.89 36.28
C ILE A 381 0.50 -17.08 35.04
N GLN A 382 -0.57 -16.32 34.97
CA GLN A 382 -1.49 -16.40 33.84
C GLN A 382 -0.89 -15.78 32.58
N VAL A 383 -0.77 -16.55 31.52
CA VAL A 383 -0.26 -16.12 30.21
C VAL A 383 -1.31 -16.20 29.10
N VAL A 384 -2.33 -17.06 29.27
CA VAL A 384 -3.52 -17.11 28.42
C VAL A 384 -4.74 -17.04 29.31
N GLU A 385 -5.59 -16.05 29.05
CA GLU A 385 -6.83 -15.85 29.81
C GLU A 385 -8.04 -16.08 28.92
N ALA A 386 -8.94 -16.95 29.32
CA ALA A 386 -10.22 -17.17 28.66
C ALA A 386 -11.31 -16.40 29.43
N ILE A 387 -12.00 -15.51 28.72
CA ILE A 387 -13.08 -14.68 29.27
C ILE A 387 -14.35 -14.78 28.46
N ASN A 388 -15.48 -14.39 29.04
CA ASN A 388 -16.78 -14.33 28.39
C ASN A 388 -17.20 -15.67 27.72
N GLY A 389 -16.96 -16.77 28.42
CA GLY A 389 -17.31 -18.10 27.95
C GLY A 389 -16.38 -18.68 26.91
N ALA A 390 -15.23 -18.09 26.69
CA ALA A 390 -14.23 -18.61 25.77
C ALA A 390 -13.73 -19.98 26.15
N THR A 391 -13.42 -20.80 25.17
CA THR A 391 -12.87 -22.15 25.34
C THR A 391 -11.50 -22.26 24.66
N THR A 392 -10.67 -23.18 25.22
CA THR A 392 -9.38 -23.52 24.62
C THR A 392 -9.27 -25.02 24.48
N GLU A 393 -8.81 -25.52 23.34
CA GLU A 393 -8.50 -26.95 23.21
C GLU A 393 -7.28 -27.32 24.07
N GLU A 394 -7.18 -28.58 24.51
CA GLU A 394 -6.06 -29.05 25.35
C GLU A 394 -4.69 -28.89 24.65
N GLY A 395 -4.64 -29.02 23.35
CA GLY A 395 -3.42 -28.86 22.58
C GLY A 395 -3.24 -27.48 21.95
N ALA A 396 -4.09 -26.50 22.31
CA ALA A 396 -4.09 -25.18 21.67
C ALA A 396 -2.78 -24.41 21.89
N PHE A 397 -2.12 -24.63 23.02
CA PHE A 397 -0.86 -23.98 23.35
C PHE A 397 0.19 -24.99 23.79
N VAL A 398 1.41 -24.80 23.33
CA VAL A 398 2.55 -25.64 23.64
C VAL A 398 3.72 -24.75 24.06
N GLN A 399 4.40 -25.11 25.14
CA GLN A 399 5.61 -24.39 25.55
C GLN A 399 6.74 -24.62 24.56
N GLY A 400 7.28 -23.52 24.01
CA GLY A 400 8.30 -23.59 22.97
C GLY A 400 9.73 -23.68 23.49
N ASN A 401 9.95 -23.23 24.73
CA ASN A 401 11.28 -23.23 25.35
C ASN A 401 11.18 -23.40 26.86
N LYS A 402 12.26 -23.85 27.45
CA LYS A 402 12.40 -23.99 28.87
C LYS A 402 12.57 -22.60 29.51
N LEU A 403 11.82 -22.31 30.59
CA LEU A 403 11.98 -21.10 31.37
C LEU A 403 12.45 -21.46 32.79
N GLN A 404 13.63 -20.97 33.14
CA GLN A 404 14.22 -21.15 34.48
C GLN A 404 14.62 -19.78 35.02
N ALA A 405 14.28 -19.52 36.28
CA ALA A 405 14.72 -18.35 37.02
C ALA A 405 14.94 -18.70 38.47
N GLY A 406 16.11 -18.34 39.00
CA GLY A 406 16.49 -18.75 40.37
C GLY A 406 16.47 -20.27 40.55
N ALA A 407 15.79 -20.72 41.58
CA ALA A 407 15.70 -22.12 41.91
C ALA A 407 14.54 -22.86 41.20
N PHE A 408 13.86 -22.23 40.25
CA PHE A 408 12.62 -22.75 39.67
C PHE A 408 12.67 -22.91 38.16
N ASN A 409 12.02 -24.00 37.70
CA ASN A 409 11.53 -24.14 36.34
C ASN A 409 10.06 -23.77 36.29
N TYR A 410 9.62 -23.15 35.21
CA TYR A 410 8.22 -22.74 35.04
C TYR A 410 7.62 -23.49 33.85
N SER A 411 6.57 -24.23 34.06
CA SER A 411 5.92 -25.08 33.08
C SER A 411 4.53 -24.60 32.75
N LEU A 412 4.14 -24.65 31.48
CA LEU A 412 2.83 -24.24 30.99
C LEU A 412 1.78 -25.31 31.28
N ASN A 413 0.68 -24.92 31.91
CA ASN A 413 -0.42 -25.80 32.27
C ASN A 413 -1.76 -25.16 31.94
N ARG A 414 -2.66 -25.95 31.34
CA ARG A 414 -4.06 -25.59 31.17
C ARG A 414 -4.83 -25.89 32.41
N ASP A 415 -5.72 -24.98 32.83
CA ASP A 415 -6.59 -25.20 34.00
C ASP A 415 -8.05 -25.41 33.55
N SER A 416 -8.88 -25.82 34.48
CA SER A 416 -10.31 -26.04 34.26
C SER A 416 -11.10 -24.81 33.91
N ASP A 417 -10.54 -23.61 34.12
CA ASP A 417 -11.11 -22.32 33.69
C ASP A 417 -10.82 -21.97 32.24
N GLU A 418 -10.27 -22.90 31.47
CA GLU A 418 -9.87 -22.72 30.07
C GLU A 418 -8.63 -21.83 29.90
N SER A 419 -8.12 -21.24 30.96
CA SER A 419 -6.93 -20.40 30.97
C SER A 419 -5.65 -21.21 31.16
N TRP A 420 -4.52 -20.60 30.83
CA TRP A 420 -3.22 -21.25 30.86
C TRP A 420 -2.26 -20.47 31.75
N TYR A 421 -1.51 -21.23 32.59
CA TYR A 421 -0.67 -20.69 33.65
C TYR A 421 0.72 -21.32 33.63
N LEU A 422 1.73 -20.50 34.00
CA LEU A 422 3.05 -21.02 34.32
C LEU A 422 3.10 -21.38 35.77
N ARG A 423 3.55 -22.61 36.08
CA ARG A 423 3.68 -23.13 37.46
C ARG A 423 5.12 -23.50 37.71
N SER A 424 5.60 -23.10 38.90
CA SER A 424 6.98 -23.33 39.30
C SER A 424 7.18 -24.74 39.86
N GLU A 425 8.34 -25.30 39.52
CA GLU A 425 8.87 -26.53 40.15
C GLU A 425 10.32 -26.27 40.55
N ASN A 426 10.82 -26.93 41.59
CA ASN A 426 12.20 -26.80 42.00
C ASN A 426 13.12 -27.37 40.93
N ALA A 427 13.98 -26.55 40.34
CA ALA A 427 14.87 -26.91 39.22
C ALA A 427 15.96 -27.91 39.65
N TYR A 428 16.29 -28.00 40.95
CA TYR A 428 17.37 -28.83 41.48
C TYR A 428 16.83 -30.12 42.14
N ARG A 429 15.54 -30.38 42.04
CA ARG A 429 14.94 -31.58 42.56
C ARG A 429 14.99 -32.70 41.52
N ALA A 430 15.56 -33.82 41.88
CA ALA A 430 15.62 -35.01 41.02
C ALA A 430 14.22 -35.66 40.88
#